data_d8ba2f4b6e0cd5138ac6b916fc9abfbd
#
_entry.id   d8ba2f4b6e0cd5138ac6b916fc9abfbd
#
_cell.length_a   1.000
_cell.length_b   1.000
_cell.length_c   1.000
_cell.angle_alpha   90.00
_cell.angle_beta   90.00
_cell.angle_gamma   90.00
#
_symmetry.space_group_name_H-M   'P 1'
#
loop_
_entity.id
_entity.type
_entity.pdbx_description
1 polymer ?
#
loop_
_entity_poly.entity_id
_entity_poly.type
_entity_poly.pdbx_seq_one_letter_code
_entity_poly.pdbx_strand_id
1 'polypeptide(L)'
;MIRQYSDSERNIMQSIYDAKDSHNYVLTNVFAHWLFNMPGIYFDLTKGSCIFDMSIYGDTTTILSIKKEIIGTALFIKHLEDSGYIYIIQDQTLTPPPASIGATSITKPLEVDLPKDIAFIIMRSLYNVYVSYPLIYLIENEFKSFEDLQLLAANQQVRHAKITTRISVITCAIAIITLAIQVIQNIICW
;
A
#
# COMPACT_ATOMS: atom_id res chain seq x y z
N MET A 1 2.16 -10.17 -13.05
CA MET A 1 3.34 -9.50 -12.40
C MET A 1 2.84 -9.00 -11.05
N ILE A 2 3.37 -9.54 -9.96
CA ILE A 2 2.95 -9.18 -8.61
C ILE A 2 3.48 -7.78 -8.34
N ARG A 3 2.58 -6.84 -8.00
CA ARG A 3 2.99 -5.48 -7.65
C ARG A 3 3.64 -5.49 -6.27
N GLN A 4 4.90 -5.08 -6.20
CA GLN A 4 5.54 -4.80 -4.93
C GLN A 4 5.27 -3.34 -4.57
N TYR A 5 4.71 -3.13 -3.38
CA TYR A 5 4.48 -1.80 -2.84
C TYR A 5 5.75 -1.29 -2.16
N SER A 6 6.12 -0.02 -2.43
CA SER A 6 7.19 0.67 -1.71
C SER A 6 6.79 0.90 -0.24
N ASP A 7 7.76 1.18 0.62
CA ASP A 7 7.49 1.48 2.04
C ASP A 7 6.60 2.72 2.20
N SER A 8 6.76 3.72 1.35
CA SER A 8 5.89 4.91 1.33
C SER A 8 4.44 4.54 0.98
N GLU A 9 4.22 3.71 -0.04
CA GLU A 9 2.89 3.23 -0.42
C GLU A 9 2.24 2.39 0.67
N ARG A 10 3.02 1.52 1.33
CA ARG A 10 2.55 0.72 2.48
C ARG A 10 2.14 1.60 3.65
N ASN A 11 2.93 2.62 3.97
CA ASN A 11 2.61 3.57 5.03
C ASN A 11 1.31 4.34 4.74
N ILE A 12 1.08 4.74 3.49
CA ILE A 12 -0.17 5.39 3.08
C ILE A 12 -1.36 4.42 3.27
N MET A 13 -1.26 3.19 2.78
CA MET A 13 -2.31 2.18 2.94
C MET A 13 -2.59 1.88 4.41
N GLN A 14 -1.54 1.76 5.24
CA GLN A 14 -1.67 1.53 6.67
C GLN A 14 -2.38 2.71 7.35
N SER A 15 -2.00 3.94 7.03
CA SER A 15 -2.66 5.15 7.59
C SER A 15 -4.14 5.21 7.23
N ILE A 16 -4.52 4.81 6.02
CA ILE A 16 -5.91 4.74 5.59
C ILE A 16 -6.65 3.63 6.36
N TYR A 17 -6.02 2.45 6.52
CA TYR A 17 -6.59 1.33 7.27
C TYR A 17 -6.80 1.66 8.74
N ASP A 18 -5.81 2.28 9.39
CA ASP A 18 -5.90 2.64 10.82
C ASP A 18 -7.01 3.66 11.09
N ALA A 19 -7.32 4.50 10.10
CA ALA A 19 -8.38 5.48 10.18
C ALA A 19 -9.75 4.99 9.64
N LYS A 20 -9.89 3.69 9.31
CA LYS A 20 -11.09 3.13 8.67
C LYS A 20 -12.40 3.36 9.43
N ASP A 21 -12.34 3.40 10.75
CA ASP A 21 -13.52 3.59 11.61
C ASP A 21 -13.89 5.06 11.77
N SER A 22 -13.01 6.00 11.41
CA SER A 22 -13.28 7.44 11.51
C SER A 22 -14.10 7.99 10.35
N HIS A 23 -14.06 7.33 9.20
CA HIS A 23 -14.73 7.65 7.91
C HIS A 23 -14.40 9.03 7.35
N ASN A 24 -14.23 10.05 8.20
CA ASN A 24 -14.07 11.44 7.82
C ASN A 24 -12.60 11.86 7.72
N TYR A 25 -12.25 12.61 6.68
CA TYR A 25 -10.95 13.28 6.53
C TYR A 25 -9.72 12.36 6.52
N VAL A 26 -9.90 11.06 6.24
CA VAL A 26 -8.80 10.08 6.25
C VAL A 26 -7.68 10.48 5.30
N LEU A 27 -8.02 10.92 4.07
CA LEU A 27 -7.03 11.36 3.11
C LEU A 27 -6.37 12.70 3.49
N THR A 28 -7.06 13.54 4.28
CA THR A 28 -6.44 14.73 4.84
C THR A 28 -5.24 14.36 5.71
N ASN A 29 -5.31 13.25 6.45
CA ASN A 29 -4.17 12.75 7.23
C ASN A 29 -3.01 12.29 6.33
N VAL A 30 -3.30 11.69 5.19
CA VAL A 30 -2.28 11.31 4.21
C VAL A 30 -1.57 12.53 3.64
N PHE A 31 -2.32 13.59 3.34
CA PHE A 31 -1.75 14.86 2.89
C PHE A 31 -1.30 15.77 4.03
N ALA A 32 -1.54 15.41 5.30
CA ALA A 32 -1.26 16.24 6.47
C ALA A 32 0.19 16.73 6.54
N HIS A 33 1.14 15.91 6.08
CA HIS A 33 2.54 16.29 6.02
C HIS A 33 2.74 17.61 5.26
N TRP A 34 2.17 17.74 4.07
CA TRP A 34 2.29 18.96 3.25
C TRP A 34 1.27 20.03 3.64
N LEU A 35 0.09 19.65 4.10
CA LEU A 35 -0.99 20.59 4.42
C LEU A 35 -0.77 21.30 5.75
N PHE A 36 -0.20 20.62 6.75
CA PHE A 36 -0.15 21.12 8.12
C PHE A 36 1.24 21.07 8.76
N ASN A 37 2.10 20.13 8.36
CA ASN A 37 3.39 19.92 8.99
C ASN A 37 4.53 20.64 8.24
N MET A 38 4.37 20.89 6.94
CA MET A 38 5.34 21.70 6.18
C MET A 38 4.89 23.15 6.15
N PRO A 39 5.68 24.08 6.72
CA PRO A 39 5.33 25.50 6.69
C PRO A 39 5.39 26.04 5.26
N GLY A 40 4.54 27.02 4.96
CA GLY A 40 4.62 27.76 3.69
C GLY A 40 4.15 26.99 2.46
N ILE A 41 3.33 25.94 2.63
CA ILE A 41 2.64 25.28 1.52
C ILE A 41 1.14 25.53 1.64
N TYR A 42 0.54 25.93 0.52
CA TYR A 42 -0.88 26.26 0.43
C TYR A 42 -1.44 25.75 -0.89
N PHE A 43 -2.59 25.08 -0.82
CA PHE A 43 -3.30 24.58 -1.99
C PHE A 43 -4.48 25.51 -2.29
N ASP A 44 -4.51 26.12 -3.46
CA ASP A 44 -5.67 26.81 -4.01
C ASP A 44 -6.50 25.79 -4.80
N LEU A 45 -7.55 25.28 -4.18
CA LEU A 45 -8.40 24.26 -4.78
C LEU A 45 -9.29 24.82 -5.90
N THR A 46 -9.51 26.14 -5.93
CA THR A 46 -10.30 26.79 -6.97
C THR A 46 -9.52 26.93 -8.26
N LYS A 47 -8.22 27.18 -8.17
CA LYS A 47 -7.31 27.29 -9.31
C LYS A 47 -6.67 25.97 -9.68
N GLY A 48 -6.60 25.01 -8.74
CA GLY A 48 -5.86 23.78 -8.91
C GLY A 48 -4.34 24.00 -8.87
N SER A 49 -3.88 24.95 -8.06
CA SER A 49 -2.46 25.28 -7.91
C SER A 49 -1.97 25.04 -6.49
N CYS A 50 -0.65 24.87 -6.36
CA CYS A 50 0.04 24.80 -5.09
C CYS A 50 0.95 26.02 -4.98
N ILE A 51 0.85 26.75 -3.88
CA ILE A 51 1.63 27.95 -3.63
C ILE A 51 2.67 27.63 -2.55
N PHE A 52 3.93 27.93 -2.85
CA PHE A 52 5.05 27.73 -1.94
C PHE A 52 5.61 29.06 -1.49
N ASP A 53 6.06 29.15 -0.24
CA ASP A 53 6.78 30.31 0.25
C ASP A 53 8.28 30.19 -0.07
N MET A 54 8.73 30.94 -1.05
CA MET A 54 10.14 31.00 -1.45
C MET A 54 11.08 31.48 -0.34
N SER A 55 10.57 32.17 0.67
CA SER A 55 11.40 32.57 1.81
C SER A 55 11.79 31.40 2.72
N ILE A 56 11.02 30.31 2.66
CA ILE A 56 11.24 29.09 3.43
C ILE A 56 12.06 28.08 2.63
N TYR A 57 11.67 27.84 1.37
CA TYR A 57 12.27 26.78 0.54
C TYR A 57 13.53 27.21 -0.22
N GLY A 58 13.74 28.50 -0.39
CA GLY A 58 14.98 29.07 -0.92
C GLY A 58 15.26 28.83 -2.40
N ASP A 59 14.93 27.65 -2.92
CA ASP A 59 15.20 27.27 -4.31
C ASP A 59 14.05 26.49 -4.98
N THR A 60 14.03 26.59 -6.31
CA THR A 60 13.00 25.96 -7.15
C THR A 60 13.15 24.44 -7.20
N THR A 61 14.37 23.91 -7.01
CA THR A 61 14.66 22.47 -7.11
C THR A 61 13.97 21.71 -5.98
N THR A 62 14.07 22.25 -4.75
CA THR A 62 13.38 21.70 -3.57
C THR A 62 11.86 21.71 -3.77
N ILE A 63 11.32 22.82 -4.26
CA ILE A 63 9.88 22.95 -4.55
C ILE A 63 9.42 21.92 -5.60
N LEU A 64 10.19 21.72 -6.66
CA LEU A 64 9.88 20.74 -7.68
C LEU A 64 9.93 19.29 -7.15
N SER A 65 10.84 19.01 -6.20
CA SER A 65 10.89 17.70 -5.52
C SER A 65 9.63 17.45 -4.71
N ILE A 66 9.23 18.42 -3.87
CA ILE A 66 8.00 18.35 -3.08
C ILE A 66 6.76 18.20 -3.98
N LYS A 67 6.69 18.96 -5.06
CA LYS A 67 5.62 18.81 -6.06
C LYS A 67 5.53 17.39 -6.60
N LYS A 68 6.67 16.75 -6.92
CA LYS A 68 6.69 15.36 -7.41
C LYS A 68 6.16 14.38 -6.38
N GLU A 69 6.50 14.56 -5.10
CA GLU A 69 6.01 13.73 -4.01
C GLU A 69 4.49 13.87 -3.84
N ILE A 70 3.97 15.10 -3.86
CA ILE A 70 2.52 15.38 -3.80
C ILE A 70 1.79 14.70 -4.96
N ILE A 71 2.32 14.84 -6.18
CA ILE A 71 1.74 14.21 -7.37
C ILE A 71 1.80 12.69 -7.24
N GLY A 72 2.93 12.13 -6.80
CA GLY A 72 3.10 10.68 -6.60
C GLY A 72 2.08 10.12 -5.61
N THR A 73 1.89 10.80 -4.48
CA THR A 73 0.89 10.42 -3.47
C THR A 73 -0.54 10.49 -4.01
N ALA A 74 -0.88 11.56 -4.71
CA ALA A 74 -2.21 11.69 -5.32
C ALA A 74 -2.48 10.59 -6.36
N LEU A 75 -1.51 10.31 -7.23
CA LEU A 75 -1.62 9.22 -8.20
C LEU A 75 -1.76 7.84 -7.53
N PHE A 76 -1.09 7.63 -6.41
CA PHE A 76 -1.23 6.39 -5.65
C PHE A 76 -2.64 6.26 -5.03
N ILE A 77 -3.18 7.34 -4.46
CA ILE A 77 -4.56 7.36 -3.95
C ILE A 77 -5.56 7.05 -5.08
N LYS A 78 -5.36 7.67 -6.24
CA LYS A 78 -6.17 7.36 -7.42
C LYS A 78 -6.07 5.88 -7.80
N HIS A 79 -4.88 5.33 -7.79
CA HIS A 79 -4.69 3.91 -8.06
C HIS A 79 -5.43 3.02 -7.04
N LEU A 80 -5.43 3.36 -5.75
CA LEU A 80 -6.17 2.61 -4.73
C LEU A 80 -7.69 2.67 -4.99
N GLU A 81 -8.20 3.81 -5.42
CA GLU A 81 -9.61 3.97 -5.79
C GLU A 81 -9.95 3.18 -7.06
N ASP A 82 -9.17 3.35 -8.13
CA ASP A 82 -9.37 2.67 -9.41
C ASP A 82 -9.27 1.12 -9.28
N SER A 83 -8.47 0.65 -8.32
CA SER A 83 -8.32 -0.77 -8.01
C SER A 83 -9.36 -1.30 -7.02
N GLY A 84 -10.28 -0.46 -6.55
CA GLY A 84 -11.33 -0.86 -5.61
C GLY A 84 -10.84 -1.14 -4.17
N TYR A 85 -9.65 -0.65 -3.80
CA TYR A 85 -9.14 -0.75 -2.44
C TYR A 85 -9.81 0.25 -1.49
N ILE A 86 -10.18 1.41 -2.02
CA ILE A 86 -10.89 2.46 -1.28
C ILE A 86 -12.02 3.04 -2.14
N TYR A 87 -13.00 3.63 -1.47
CA TYR A 87 -14.06 4.41 -2.10
C TYR A 87 -14.09 5.80 -1.48
N ILE A 88 -14.02 6.85 -2.30
CA ILE A 88 -14.06 8.24 -1.87
C ILE A 88 -15.43 8.79 -2.20
N ILE A 89 -16.24 9.05 -1.16
CA ILE A 89 -17.65 9.44 -1.31
C ILE A 89 -17.84 10.84 -0.76
N GLN A 90 -18.38 11.73 -1.59
CA GLN A 90 -18.79 13.05 -1.14
C GLN A 90 -20.07 12.92 -0.31
N ASP A 91 -20.00 13.32 0.96
CA ASP A 91 -21.19 13.49 1.75
C ASP A 91 -21.88 14.79 1.35
N GLN A 92 -23.11 14.69 0.85
CA GLN A 92 -23.90 15.84 0.39
C GLN A 92 -24.33 16.75 1.54
N THR A 93 -24.20 16.30 2.79
CA THR A 93 -24.53 17.08 4.00
C THR A 93 -23.41 18.02 4.44
N LEU A 94 -22.20 17.83 3.89
CA LEU A 94 -21.07 18.69 4.23
C LEU A 94 -21.16 20.03 3.50
N THR A 95 -20.78 21.08 4.21
CA THR A 95 -20.55 22.42 3.64
C THR A 95 -19.62 22.32 2.44
N PRO A 96 -19.77 23.20 1.43
CA PRO A 96 -18.88 23.19 0.26
C PRO A 96 -17.42 23.16 0.74
N PRO A 97 -16.56 22.39 0.05
CA PRO A 97 -15.16 22.29 0.45
C PRO A 97 -14.53 23.70 0.47
N PRO A 98 -13.60 23.95 1.40
CA PRO A 98 -12.92 25.23 1.46
C PRO A 98 -12.22 25.52 0.12
N ALA A 99 -12.17 26.78 -0.26
CA ALA A 99 -11.51 27.20 -1.49
C ALA A 99 -9.99 26.90 -1.45
N SER A 100 -9.46 26.66 -0.25
CA SER A 100 -8.02 26.50 -0.03
C SER A 100 -7.71 25.73 1.26
N ILE A 101 -6.55 25.10 1.28
CA ILE A 101 -6.06 24.33 2.44
C ILE A 101 -4.55 24.54 2.61
N GLY A 102 -4.08 24.63 3.85
CA GLY A 102 -2.66 24.69 4.18
C GLY A 102 -2.25 25.98 4.92
N ALA A 103 -1.05 26.43 4.71
CA ALA A 103 -0.46 27.57 5.42
C ALA A 103 -1.29 28.87 5.24
N THR A 104 -1.50 29.57 6.33
CA THR A 104 -2.32 30.80 6.34
C THR A 104 -1.54 32.08 5.99
N SER A 105 -0.19 32.02 6.03
CA SER A 105 0.66 33.16 5.70
C SER A 105 1.79 32.74 4.79
N ILE A 106 1.92 33.42 3.64
CA ILE A 106 2.99 33.21 2.66
C ILE A 106 3.62 34.58 2.37
N THR A 107 4.93 34.65 2.55
CA THR A 107 5.67 35.92 2.43
C THR A 107 6.12 36.18 0.98
N LYS A 108 6.64 35.15 0.30
CA LYS A 108 7.11 35.21 -1.08
C LYS A 108 6.46 34.09 -1.89
N PRO A 109 5.25 34.30 -2.41
CA PRO A 109 4.52 33.25 -3.09
C PRO A 109 5.17 32.86 -4.43
N LEU A 110 5.36 31.55 -4.63
CA LEU A 110 5.59 30.94 -5.93
C LEU A 110 4.44 30.00 -6.22
N GLU A 111 3.63 30.37 -7.20
CA GLU A 111 2.53 29.53 -7.66
C GLU A 111 3.04 28.47 -8.64
N VAL A 112 2.64 27.24 -8.42
CA VAL A 112 3.02 26.10 -9.24
C VAL A 112 1.75 25.31 -9.59
N ASP A 113 1.44 25.27 -10.88
CA ASP A 113 0.27 24.54 -11.38
C ASP A 113 0.37 23.05 -11.09
N LEU A 114 -0.73 22.46 -10.66
CA LEU A 114 -0.93 21.02 -10.58
C LEU A 114 -1.73 20.52 -11.79
N PRO A 115 -1.49 19.30 -12.27
CA PRO A 115 -2.40 18.67 -13.22
C PRO A 115 -3.83 18.66 -12.65
N LYS A 116 -4.83 18.91 -13.49
CA LYS A 116 -6.24 19.07 -13.05
C LYS A 116 -6.76 17.85 -12.29
N ASP A 117 -6.38 16.65 -12.71
CA ASP A 117 -6.74 15.40 -12.06
C ASP A 117 -6.11 15.29 -10.67
N ILE A 118 -4.88 15.76 -10.49
CA ILE A 118 -4.19 15.79 -9.18
C ILE A 118 -4.86 16.79 -8.24
N ALA A 119 -5.14 18.00 -8.72
CA ALA A 119 -5.88 19.01 -7.95
C ALA A 119 -7.25 18.48 -7.49
N PHE A 120 -7.95 17.77 -8.37
CA PHE A 120 -9.21 17.12 -8.05
C PHE A 120 -9.10 16.06 -6.95
N ILE A 121 -8.04 15.24 -6.98
CA ILE A 121 -7.80 14.24 -5.93
C ILE A 121 -7.52 14.90 -4.58
N ILE A 122 -6.70 15.96 -4.56
CA ILE A 122 -6.41 16.72 -3.34
C ILE A 122 -7.68 17.35 -2.78
N MET A 123 -8.55 17.91 -3.64
CA MET A 123 -9.84 18.43 -3.23
C MET A 123 -10.71 17.33 -2.59
N ARG A 124 -10.72 16.14 -3.16
CA ARG A 124 -11.48 14.99 -2.63
C ARG A 124 -10.88 14.42 -1.32
N SER A 125 -9.68 14.85 -0.91
CA SER A 125 -9.11 14.46 0.38
C SER A 125 -9.96 14.89 1.59
N LEU A 126 -10.90 15.83 1.37
CA LEU A 126 -11.87 16.28 2.36
C LEU A 126 -13.13 15.40 2.42
N TYR A 127 -13.27 14.42 1.54
CA TYR A 127 -14.43 13.54 1.46
C TYR A 127 -14.26 12.33 2.36
N ASN A 128 -15.35 11.63 2.62
CA ASN A 128 -15.34 10.39 3.37
C ASN A 128 -14.65 9.28 2.57
N VAL A 129 -13.84 8.50 3.26
CA VAL A 129 -13.16 7.35 2.67
C VAL A 129 -13.66 6.07 3.33
N TYR A 130 -14.04 5.13 2.50
CA TYR A 130 -14.43 3.80 2.91
C TYR A 130 -13.37 2.81 2.46
N VAL A 131 -12.86 2.06 3.42
CA VAL A 131 -11.86 1.00 3.18
C VAL A 131 -12.57 -0.26 2.74
N SER A 132 -12.17 -0.82 1.60
CA SER A 132 -12.76 -2.04 1.08
C SER A 132 -12.12 -3.29 1.69
N TYR A 133 -12.83 -4.42 1.62
CA TYR A 133 -12.31 -5.71 2.08
C TYR A 133 -10.97 -6.10 1.42
N PRO A 134 -10.74 -5.92 0.10
CA PRO A 134 -9.44 -6.16 -0.51
C PRO A 134 -8.26 -5.43 0.14
N LEU A 135 -8.43 -4.17 0.57
CA LEU A 135 -7.37 -3.46 1.28
C LEU A 135 -7.13 -4.03 2.68
N ILE A 136 -8.20 -4.31 3.41
CA ILE A 136 -8.13 -4.94 4.73
C ILE A 136 -7.36 -6.26 4.63
N TYR A 137 -7.76 -7.13 3.70
CA TYR A 137 -7.11 -8.41 3.46
C TYR A 137 -5.62 -8.26 3.12
N LEU A 138 -5.28 -7.31 2.25
CA LEU A 138 -3.90 -7.06 1.83
C LEU A 138 -3.00 -6.65 3.01
N ILE A 139 -3.49 -5.77 3.89
CA ILE A 139 -2.75 -5.29 5.06
C ILE A 139 -2.61 -6.41 6.11
N GLU A 140 -3.68 -7.11 6.43
CA GLU A 140 -3.69 -8.20 7.41
C GLU A 140 -2.81 -9.39 6.98
N ASN A 141 -2.55 -9.54 5.68
CA ASN A 141 -1.63 -10.53 5.13
C ASN A 141 -0.26 -9.96 4.75
N GLU A 142 0.21 -8.92 5.45
CA GLU A 142 1.55 -8.34 5.28
C GLU A 142 1.83 -7.90 3.84
N PHE A 143 0.85 -7.32 3.17
CA PHE A 143 0.91 -6.88 1.76
C PHE A 143 1.16 -8.01 0.75
N LYS A 144 0.86 -9.26 1.12
CA LYS A 144 0.86 -10.39 0.20
C LYS A 144 -0.52 -10.49 -0.46
N SER A 145 -0.53 -10.53 -1.79
CA SER A 145 -1.77 -10.75 -2.52
C SER A 145 -2.29 -12.19 -2.30
N PHE A 146 -3.56 -12.42 -2.59
CA PHE A 146 -4.12 -13.78 -2.54
C PHE A 146 -3.34 -14.76 -3.44
N GLU A 147 -2.88 -14.30 -4.59
CA GLU A 147 -2.05 -15.06 -5.53
C GLU A 147 -0.67 -15.40 -4.92
N ASP A 148 -0.06 -14.45 -4.20
CA ASP A 148 1.21 -14.69 -3.48
C ASP A 148 1.05 -15.77 -2.42
N LEU A 149 -0.04 -15.69 -1.65
CA LEU A 149 -0.34 -16.67 -0.61
C LEU A 149 -0.61 -18.05 -1.20
N GLN A 150 -1.35 -18.13 -2.32
CA GLN A 150 -1.56 -19.38 -3.04
C GLN A 150 -0.24 -19.96 -3.56
N LEU A 151 0.62 -19.13 -4.14
CA LEU A 151 1.95 -19.56 -4.63
C LEU A 151 2.82 -20.07 -3.48
N LEU A 152 2.82 -19.38 -2.34
CA LEU A 152 3.53 -19.82 -1.14
C LEU A 152 3.00 -21.17 -0.64
N ALA A 153 1.69 -21.33 -0.57
CA ALA A 153 1.04 -22.59 -0.16
C ALA A 153 1.38 -23.73 -1.13
N ALA A 154 1.32 -23.49 -2.44
CA ALA A 154 1.69 -24.47 -3.45
C ALA A 154 3.17 -24.87 -3.35
N ASN A 155 4.07 -23.91 -3.15
CA ASN A 155 5.49 -24.19 -2.94
C ASN A 155 5.75 -25.00 -1.66
N GLN A 156 5.02 -24.73 -0.59
CA GLN A 156 5.10 -25.53 0.63
C GLN A 156 4.61 -26.97 0.39
N GLN A 157 3.49 -27.16 -0.32
CA GLN A 157 2.99 -28.49 -0.67
C GLN A 157 4.00 -29.30 -1.49
N VAL A 158 4.63 -28.67 -2.49
CA VAL A 158 5.69 -29.31 -3.30
C VAL A 158 6.88 -29.72 -2.42
N ARG A 159 7.26 -28.87 -1.47
CA ARG A 159 8.35 -29.17 -0.53
C ARG A 159 8.00 -30.34 0.37
N HIS A 160 6.79 -30.36 0.92
CA HIS A 160 6.30 -31.48 1.72
C HIS A 160 6.23 -32.79 0.92
N ALA A 161 5.70 -32.75 -0.31
CA ALA A 161 5.67 -33.90 -1.20
C ALA A 161 7.07 -34.48 -1.45
N LYS A 162 8.05 -33.62 -1.73
CA LYS A 162 9.47 -34.06 -1.90
C LYS A 162 10.04 -34.73 -0.65
N ILE A 163 9.74 -34.18 0.54
CA ILE A 163 10.18 -34.77 1.82
C ILE A 163 9.51 -36.14 2.02
N THR A 164 8.20 -36.22 1.83
CA THR A 164 7.44 -37.46 1.97
C THR A 164 7.95 -38.55 1.01
N THR A 165 8.20 -38.20 -0.25
CA THR A 165 8.77 -39.12 -1.24
C THR A 165 10.14 -39.65 -0.80
N ARG A 166 11.02 -38.80 -0.27
CA ARG A 166 12.32 -39.23 0.25
C ARG A 166 12.18 -40.18 1.42
N ILE A 167 11.29 -39.90 2.38
CA ILE A 167 11.02 -40.79 3.51
C ILE A 167 10.49 -42.12 3.01
N SER A 168 9.56 -42.14 2.07
CA SER A 168 9.01 -43.38 1.51
C SER A 168 10.09 -44.24 0.84
N VAL A 169 11.00 -43.63 0.08
CA VAL A 169 12.12 -44.37 -0.55
C VAL A 169 13.03 -44.98 0.50
N ILE A 170 13.37 -44.25 1.55
CA ILE A 170 14.19 -44.78 2.64
C ILE A 170 13.48 -45.93 3.35
N THR A 171 12.20 -45.78 3.66
CA THR A 171 11.39 -46.82 4.31
C THR A 171 11.31 -48.10 3.46
N CYS A 172 11.09 -47.95 2.12
CA CYS A 172 11.14 -49.08 1.22
C CYS A 172 12.51 -49.77 1.20
N ALA A 173 13.58 -49.02 1.18
CA ALA A 173 14.94 -49.59 1.23
C ALA A 173 15.19 -50.39 2.52
N ILE A 174 14.78 -49.85 3.66
CA ILE A 174 14.89 -50.57 4.97
C ILE A 174 14.05 -51.84 4.95
N ALA A 175 12.84 -51.81 4.44
CA ALA A 175 11.96 -52.98 4.34
C ALA A 175 12.62 -54.10 3.49
N ILE A 176 13.20 -53.74 2.34
CA ILE A 176 13.89 -54.67 1.44
C ILE A 176 15.08 -55.31 2.17
N ILE A 177 15.92 -54.54 2.88
CA ILE A 177 17.07 -55.02 3.63
C ILE A 177 16.60 -55.98 4.74
N THR A 178 15.57 -55.63 5.50
CA THR A 178 15.00 -56.45 6.56
C THR A 178 14.52 -57.80 6.01
N LEU A 179 13.85 -57.78 4.87
CA LEU A 179 13.34 -58.99 4.23
C LEU A 179 14.48 -59.87 3.73
N ALA A 180 15.55 -59.31 3.18
CA ALA A 180 16.72 -60.01 2.76
C ALA A 180 17.43 -60.72 3.95
N ILE A 181 17.54 -60.03 5.09
CA ILE A 181 18.13 -60.60 6.32
C ILE A 181 17.30 -61.76 6.81
N GLN A 182 15.96 -61.66 6.81
CA GLN A 182 15.09 -62.76 7.24
C GLN A 182 15.22 -63.98 6.35
N VAL A 183 15.33 -63.80 5.04
CA VAL A 183 15.55 -64.91 4.10
C VAL A 183 16.86 -65.61 4.36
N ILE A 184 17.94 -64.85 4.56
CA ILE A 184 19.26 -65.41 4.86
C ILE A 184 19.26 -66.18 6.20
N GLN A 185 18.63 -65.64 7.24
CA GLN A 185 18.49 -66.33 8.52
C GLN A 185 17.73 -67.64 8.39
N ASN A 186 16.65 -67.67 7.62
CA ASN A 186 15.90 -68.89 7.40
C ASN A 186 16.68 -69.96 6.61
N ILE A 187 17.60 -69.57 5.73
CA ILE A 187 18.44 -70.51 4.96
C ILE A 187 19.56 -71.09 5.85
N ILE A 188 20.10 -70.30 6.78
CA ILE A 188 21.21 -70.74 7.65
C ILE A 188 20.72 -71.63 8.81
N CYS A 189 19.47 -71.51 9.23
CA CYS A 189 18.87 -72.30 10.31
C CYS A 189 18.24 -73.61 9.85
N TRP A 190 18.36 -73.97 8.58
CA TRP A 190 18.09 -75.29 8.01
C TRP A 190 19.40 -76.00 7.69
#